data_7e0bac5223140af96de2e7faddab45c1
#
_entry.id   7e0bac5223140af96de2e7faddab45c1
#
_cell.length_a   1.000
_cell.length_b   1.000
_cell.length_c   1.000
_cell.angle_alpha   90.00
_cell.angle_beta   90.00
_cell.angle_gamma   90.00
#
_symmetry.space_group_name_H-M   'P 1'
#
loop_
_entity.id
_entity.type
_entity.pdbx_description
1 polymer ?
#
loop_
_entity_poly.entity_id
_entity_poly.type
_entity_poly.pdbx_seq_one_letter_code
_entity_poly.pdbx_strand_id
1 'polypeptide(L)'
;MITEKIKVRATSTGQTMDVVVYSKRVEAIEIVIGEGVHSVRCTLTPNRLGTAYAGSVMGRELVYEHGREQVKADLDRANIGNRDYQRR
;
A
#
# COMPACT_ATOMS: atom_id res chain seq x y z
N MET A 1 -13.25 8.11 -10.14
CA MET A 1 -12.54 7.50 -9.00
C MET A 1 -11.17 7.00 -9.42
N ILE A 2 -10.19 7.29 -8.63
CA ILE A 2 -8.82 6.87 -8.94
C ILE A 2 -8.52 5.58 -8.17
N THR A 3 -8.03 4.59 -8.90
CA THR A 3 -7.65 3.32 -8.30
C THR A 3 -6.14 3.20 -8.41
N GLU A 4 -5.48 3.15 -7.27
CA GLU A 4 -4.03 2.99 -7.24
C GLU A 4 -3.69 1.51 -7.08
N LYS A 5 -2.68 1.07 -7.81
CA LYS A 5 -2.16 -0.29 -7.68
C LYS A 5 -0.71 -0.22 -7.28
N ILE A 6 -0.32 -1.16 -6.43
CA ILE A 6 1.08 -1.28 -6.03
C ILE A 6 1.51 -2.72 -6.22
N LYS A 7 2.81 -2.91 -6.28
CA LYS A 7 3.38 -4.26 -6.37
C LYS A 7 3.83 -4.71 -5.00
N VAL A 8 3.38 -5.88 -4.61
CA VAL A 8 3.83 -6.50 -3.37
C VAL A 8 4.49 -7.82 -3.71
N ARG A 9 5.40 -8.23 -2.86
CA ARG A 9 6.13 -9.48 -3.05
C ARG A 9 5.71 -10.48 -1.98
N ALA A 10 5.35 -11.68 -2.43
CA ALA A 10 5.09 -12.79 -1.50
C ALA A 10 6.42 -13.38 -1.08
N THR A 11 6.73 -13.33 0.21
CA THR A 11 8.05 -13.74 0.67
C THR A 11 8.29 -15.23 0.52
N SER A 12 7.22 -16.04 0.57
CA SER A 12 7.39 -17.49 0.47
C SER A 12 7.79 -17.94 -0.92
N THR A 13 7.39 -17.22 -1.96
CA THR A 13 7.68 -17.62 -3.34
C THR A 13 8.58 -16.64 -4.06
N GLY A 14 8.71 -15.42 -3.53
CA GLY A 14 9.46 -14.37 -4.22
C GLY A 14 8.72 -13.74 -5.37
N GLN A 15 7.50 -14.14 -5.62
CA GLN A 15 6.72 -13.59 -6.73
C GLN A 15 6.10 -12.27 -6.36
N THR A 16 6.01 -11.39 -7.35
CA THR A 16 5.35 -10.10 -7.16
C THR A 16 3.96 -10.15 -7.77
N MET A 17 3.07 -9.35 -7.22
CA MET A 17 1.72 -9.25 -7.74
C MET A 17 1.24 -7.82 -7.60
N ASP A 18 0.34 -7.42 -8.50
CA ASP A 18 -0.30 -6.11 -8.42
C ASP A 18 -1.53 -6.23 -7.53
N VAL A 19 -1.66 -5.30 -6.62
CA VAL A 19 -2.83 -5.25 -5.73
C VAL A 19 -3.39 -3.84 -5.72
N VAL A 20 -4.68 -3.75 -5.43
CA VAL A 20 -5.36 -2.46 -5.39
C VAL A 20 -5.19 -1.85 -4.00
N VAL A 21 -4.87 -0.57 -3.95
CA VAL A 21 -4.76 0.15 -2.69
C VAL A 21 -6.13 0.64 -2.29
N TYR A 22 -6.60 0.20 -1.14
CA TYR A 22 -7.86 0.67 -0.59
C TYR A 22 -7.65 1.95 0.22
N SER A 23 -6.58 1.99 1.00
CA SER A 23 -6.25 3.14 1.84
C SER A 23 -4.74 3.18 2.02
N LYS A 24 -4.16 4.37 1.96
CA LYS A 24 -2.71 4.51 2.05
C LYS A 24 -2.38 5.60 3.05
N ARG A 25 -1.72 5.22 4.12
CA ARG A 25 -1.26 6.14 5.15
C ARG A 25 0.13 5.74 5.58
N VAL A 26 0.82 6.65 6.26
CA VAL A 26 2.18 6.37 6.71
C VAL A 26 2.19 5.21 7.71
N GLU A 27 1.16 5.10 8.55
CA GLU A 27 1.09 4.04 9.56
C GLU A 27 0.64 2.70 9.00
N ALA A 28 -0.08 2.69 7.87
CA ALA A 28 -0.64 1.46 7.36
C ALA A 28 -1.13 1.65 5.94
N ILE A 29 -1.01 0.61 5.14
CA ILE A 29 -1.54 0.59 3.79
C ILE A 29 -2.51 -0.57 3.72
N GLU A 30 -3.77 -0.29 3.39
CA GLU A 30 -4.75 -1.34 3.20
C GLU A 30 -4.87 -1.66 1.73
N ILE A 31 -4.75 -2.92 1.41
CA ILE A 31 -4.81 -3.39 0.03
C ILE A 31 -5.92 -4.40 -0.12
N VAL A 32 -6.36 -4.58 -1.36
CA VAL A 32 -7.38 -5.58 -1.71
C VAL A 32 -6.77 -6.53 -2.71
N ILE A 33 -6.87 -7.81 -2.41
CA ILE A 33 -6.34 -8.87 -3.25
C ILE A 33 -7.52 -9.64 -3.82
N GLY A 34 -7.50 -9.89 -5.13
CA GLY A 34 -8.57 -10.61 -5.78
C GLY A 34 -9.66 -9.68 -6.25
N GLU A 35 -10.75 -10.25 -6.74
CA GLU A 35 -11.82 -9.48 -7.35
C GLU A 35 -13.17 -9.96 -6.85
N GLY A 36 -14.10 -9.02 -6.80
CA GLY A 36 -15.48 -9.31 -6.49
C GLY A 36 -15.67 -9.95 -5.13
N VAL A 37 -16.49 -10.98 -5.09
CA VAL A 37 -16.80 -11.63 -3.81
C VAL A 37 -15.62 -12.40 -3.25
N HIS A 38 -14.61 -12.64 -4.07
CA HIS A 38 -13.42 -13.36 -3.61
C HIS A 38 -12.30 -12.43 -3.17
N SER A 39 -12.55 -11.12 -3.14
CA SER A 39 -11.55 -10.19 -2.73
C SER A 39 -11.31 -10.27 -1.22
N VAL A 40 -10.05 -10.07 -0.82
CA VAL A 40 -9.63 -10.12 0.57
C VAL A 40 -8.86 -8.85 0.88
N ARG A 41 -9.15 -8.25 2.01
CA ARG A 41 -8.45 -7.04 2.44
C ARG A 41 -7.29 -7.43 3.34
N CYS A 42 -6.16 -6.78 3.12
CA CYS A 42 -4.96 -7.02 3.91
C CYS A 42 -4.37 -5.68 4.33
N THR A 43 -3.92 -5.60 5.58
CA THR A 43 -3.29 -4.38 6.09
C THR A 43 -1.80 -4.59 6.17
N LEU A 44 -1.06 -3.70 5.53
CA LEU A 44 0.40 -3.70 5.57
C LEU A 44 0.85 -2.62 6.54
N THR A 45 1.75 -2.97 7.44
CA THR A 45 2.28 -2.02 8.41
C THR A 45 3.78 -1.88 8.22
N PRO A 46 4.37 -0.72 8.57
CA PRO A 46 5.80 -0.53 8.37
C PRO A 46 6.59 -1.41 9.31
N ASN A 47 7.72 -1.91 8.82
CA ASN A 47 8.62 -2.67 9.66
C ASN A 47 9.30 -1.73 10.66
N ARG A 48 10.12 -2.32 11.56
CA ARG A 48 10.74 -1.55 12.62
C ARG A 48 11.59 -0.39 12.09
N LEU A 49 12.27 -0.60 10.98
CA LEU A 49 13.15 0.41 10.43
C LEU A 49 12.43 1.37 9.49
N GLY A 50 11.18 1.11 9.17
CA GLY A 50 10.44 1.94 8.25
C GLY A 50 10.92 1.85 6.81
N THR A 51 11.52 0.74 6.43
CA THR A 51 12.06 0.57 5.09
C THR A 51 11.13 -0.21 4.17
N ALA A 52 10.11 -0.85 4.73
CA ALA A 52 9.14 -1.61 3.94
C ALA A 52 7.88 -1.79 4.76
N TYR A 53 6.79 -2.12 4.08
CA TYR A 53 5.51 -2.45 4.72
C TYR A 53 5.24 -3.93 4.51
N ALA A 54 4.72 -4.60 5.54
CA ALA A 54 4.46 -6.03 5.46
C ALA A 54 3.15 -6.37 6.15
N GLY A 55 2.51 -7.41 5.66
CA GLY A 55 1.29 -7.92 6.25
C GLY A 55 1.09 -9.37 5.88
N SER A 56 0.20 -10.04 6.58
CA SER A 56 -0.10 -11.43 6.33
C SER A 56 -1.55 -11.60 5.95
N VAL A 57 -1.81 -12.44 4.96
CA VAL A 57 -3.15 -12.78 4.55
C VAL A 57 -3.14 -14.23 4.08
N MET A 58 -4.08 -15.00 4.60
CA MET A 58 -4.24 -16.42 4.22
C MET A 58 -2.93 -17.20 4.35
N GLY A 59 -2.20 -16.94 5.45
CA GLY A 59 -0.96 -17.65 5.73
C GLY A 59 0.23 -17.21 4.90
N ARG A 60 0.11 -16.13 4.15
CA ARG A 60 1.19 -15.62 3.32
C ARG A 60 1.60 -14.24 3.77
N GLU A 61 2.90 -13.99 3.76
CA GLU A 61 3.40 -12.66 4.04
C GLU A 61 3.61 -11.92 2.73
N LEU A 62 3.11 -10.67 2.70
CA LEU A 62 3.27 -9.80 1.55
C LEU A 62 4.06 -8.58 1.98
N VAL A 63 4.98 -8.15 1.14
CA VAL A 63 5.88 -7.02 1.44
C VAL A 63 5.79 -6.00 0.32
N TYR A 64 5.57 -4.76 0.71
CA TYR A 64 5.65 -3.61 -0.18
C TYR A 64 7.01 -2.97 0.06
N GLU A 65 7.88 -3.02 -0.93
CA GLU A 65 9.29 -2.68 -0.74
C GLU A 65 9.56 -1.20 -0.94
N HIS A 66 8.77 -0.37 -0.28
CA HIS A 66 8.99 1.07 -0.23
C HIS A 66 8.90 1.50 1.23
N GLY A 67 9.76 2.41 1.61
CA GLY A 67 9.81 2.84 3.00
C GLY A 67 8.78 3.87 3.34
N ARG A 68 8.73 4.21 4.64
CA ARG A 68 7.79 5.21 5.14
C ARG A 68 8.02 6.55 4.49
N GLU A 69 9.26 6.90 4.22
CA GLU A 69 9.57 8.18 3.60
C GLU A 69 9.01 8.25 2.19
N GLN A 70 9.08 7.14 1.46
CA GLN A 70 8.52 7.11 0.12
C GLN A 70 7.00 7.25 0.17
N VAL A 71 6.35 6.55 1.09
CA VAL A 71 4.91 6.65 1.24
C VAL A 71 4.51 8.06 1.63
N LYS A 72 5.26 8.66 2.55
CA LYS A 72 4.98 10.02 2.95
C LYS A 72 5.14 10.99 1.79
N ALA A 73 6.19 10.81 0.98
CA ALA A 73 6.41 11.66 -0.17
C ALA A 73 5.27 11.54 -1.18
N ASP A 74 4.79 10.32 -1.39
CA ASP A 74 3.67 10.10 -2.29
C ASP A 74 2.40 10.80 -1.80
N LEU A 75 2.15 10.71 -0.51
CA LEU A 75 0.98 11.35 0.08
C LEU A 75 1.11 12.87 0.06
N ASP A 76 2.30 13.39 0.35
CA ASP A 76 2.53 14.82 0.32
C ASP A 76 2.33 15.38 -1.07
N ARG A 77 2.77 14.63 -2.07
CA ARG A 77 2.61 15.05 -3.47
C ARG A 77 1.14 15.18 -3.82
N ALA A 78 0.35 14.22 -3.40
CA ALA A 78 -1.09 14.28 -3.63
C ALA A 78 -1.73 15.42 -2.86
N ASN A 79 -1.28 15.65 -1.61
CA ASN A 79 -1.81 16.73 -0.80
C ASN A 79 -1.46 18.10 -1.36
N ILE A 80 -0.28 18.24 -1.93
CA ILE A 80 0.10 19.51 -2.54
C ILE A 80 -0.85 19.87 -3.66
N GLY A 81 -1.20 18.90 -4.50
CA GLY A 81 -2.16 19.15 -5.54
C GLY A 81 -3.52 19.56 -5.00
N ASN A 82 -3.98 18.87 -3.98
CA ASN A 82 -5.26 19.21 -3.34
C ASN A 82 -5.20 20.56 -2.67
N ARG A 83 -4.08 20.85 -2.04
CA ARG A 83 -3.93 22.11 -1.32
C ARG A 83 -3.98 23.29 -2.25
N ASP A 84 -3.31 23.18 -3.39
CA ASP A 84 -3.35 24.25 -4.38
C ASP A 84 -4.76 24.53 -4.82
N TYR A 85 -5.51 23.49 -5.04
CA TYR A 85 -6.89 23.61 -5.45
C TYR A 85 -7.72 24.30 -4.37
N GLN A 86 -7.50 23.95 -3.13
CA GLN A 86 -8.30 24.47 -2.04
C GLN A 86 -7.95 25.89 -1.66
N ARG A 87 -6.82 26.37 -2.10
CA ARG A 87 -6.44 27.73 -1.79
C ARG A 87 -7.29 28.77 -2.50
N ARG A 88 -8.04 28.36 -3.47
CA ARG A 88 -8.93 29.27 -4.15
C ARG A 88 -10.14 29.65 -3.29
#